data_f8e84ac279f6dfee95ea5004fdc15c90
#
_entry.id   f8e84ac279f6dfee95ea5004fdc15c90
#
_cell.length_a   1.000
_cell.length_b   1.000
_cell.length_c   1.000
_cell.angle_alpha   90.00
_cell.angle_beta   90.00
_cell.angle_gamma   90.00
#
_symmetry.space_group_name_H-M   'P 1'
#
loop_
_entity.id
_entity.type
_entity.pdbx_description
1 polymer ?
#
loop_
_entity_poly.entity_id
_entity_poly.type
_entity_poly.pdbx_seq_one_letter_code
_entity_poly.pdbx_strand_id
1 'polypeptide(L)'
;MQRVRKENRMYLHIDGGTTNTRVTCSDGKHFSLCAFSHVGAGNNAHLAEFVRETLAANASEGDIILASGMIGSKLGLCEIPHLPTPAGISELHDGIRKVFLPEVSPLAIHFIPGVKNASERFQNTDVMRGEETELYGLCDSAEADALYLLPGTHTKSIRTDEHGRISDFCTYLSGELISALHKSTILGNSFEFYEETDPDFLCQGYELCENAGINRALFKGRVLDTAFGCSSKQVYSYLLGAVLHDEIKDLAAAGAKKYIFGGKKELREPEKYLLEKYFRIQAFCPPEETCTTAAARGAVKIFEKNI
;
A
#
# COMPACT_ATOMS: atom_id res chain seq x y z
N MET A 1 -38.53 20.16 9.81
CA MET A 1 -38.05 18.83 10.20
C MET A 1 -36.81 18.40 9.37
N GLN A 2 -35.81 19.27 9.23
CA GLN A 2 -34.60 18.99 8.37
C GLN A 2 -33.26 19.20 9.11
N ARG A 3 -33.24 19.30 10.43
CA ARG A 3 -32.02 19.62 11.22
C ARG A 3 -31.45 18.46 12.07
N VAL A 4 -32.08 17.27 12.06
CA VAL A 4 -31.68 16.17 12.97
C VAL A 4 -30.78 15.08 12.30
N ARG A 5 -30.54 15.13 10.98
CA ARG A 5 -29.79 14.06 10.28
C ARG A 5 -28.32 14.37 9.95
N LYS A 6 -27.72 15.42 10.50
CA LYS A 6 -26.28 15.68 10.34
C LYS A 6 -25.37 14.87 11.27
N GLU A 7 -25.94 14.20 12.27
CA GLU A 7 -25.18 13.51 13.34
C GLU A 7 -24.95 12.00 13.12
N ASN A 8 -25.45 11.41 12.02
CA ASN A 8 -25.28 9.96 11.76
C ASN A 8 -24.92 9.62 10.29
N ARG A 9 -24.14 10.46 9.63
CA ARG A 9 -23.66 10.17 8.28
C ARG A 9 -22.48 9.22 8.35
N MET A 10 -22.57 8.07 7.70
CA MET A 10 -21.50 7.10 7.62
C MET A 10 -20.70 7.25 6.31
N TYR A 11 -19.44 6.88 6.37
CA TYR A 11 -18.57 6.68 5.22
C TYR A 11 -18.35 5.20 5.00
N LEU A 12 -18.52 4.75 3.78
CA LEU A 12 -18.11 3.41 3.35
C LEU A 12 -16.98 3.56 2.36
N HIS A 13 -15.78 3.17 2.75
CA HIS A 13 -14.61 3.22 1.89
C HIS A 13 -14.30 1.85 1.30
N ILE A 14 -14.25 1.79 -0.03
CA ILE A 14 -13.87 0.63 -0.82
C ILE A 14 -12.41 0.77 -1.23
N ASP A 15 -11.54 0.00 -0.60
CA ASP A 15 -10.14 -0.16 -1.01
C ASP A 15 -10.05 -1.35 -1.96
N GLY A 16 -10.03 -1.08 -3.25
CA GLY A 16 -9.97 -2.11 -4.29
C GLY A 16 -8.54 -2.31 -4.79
N GLY A 17 -7.85 -3.33 -4.28
CA GLY A 17 -6.54 -3.74 -4.76
C GLY A 17 -6.59 -4.58 -6.04
N THR A 18 -5.42 -5.07 -6.48
CA THR A 18 -5.31 -5.97 -7.64
C THR A 18 -5.93 -7.33 -7.37
N THR A 19 -5.75 -7.85 -6.16
CA THR A 19 -6.13 -9.22 -5.75
C THR A 19 -7.18 -9.28 -4.65
N ASN A 20 -7.28 -8.23 -3.84
CA ASN A 20 -8.18 -8.19 -2.69
C ASN A 20 -8.96 -6.88 -2.68
N THR A 21 -10.14 -6.91 -2.10
CA THR A 21 -10.96 -5.71 -1.85
C THR A 21 -11.41 -5.69 -0.39
N ARG A 22 -11.30 -4.51 0.22
CA ARG A 22 -11.75 -4.24 1.59
C ARG A 22 -12.82 -3.17 1.58
N VAL A 23 -13.82 -3.30 2.43
CA VAL A 23 -14.79 -2.23 2.69
C VAL A 23 -14.75 -1.88 4.16
N THR A 24 -14.48 -0.62 4.45
CA THR A 24 -14.37 -0.08 5.80
C THR A 24 -15.50 0.92 6.02
N CYS A 25 -16.24 0.75 7.14
CA CYS A 25 -17.28 1.67 7.57
C CYS A 25 -16.71 2.64 8.63
N SER A 26 -17.17 3.90 8.60
CA SER A 26 -16.69 4.91 9.53
C SER A 26 -17.74 5.99 9.80
N ASP A 27 -17.78 6.50 11.03
CA ASP A 27 -18.48 7.74 11.42
C ASP A 27 -17.59 8.99 11.28
N GLY A 28 -16.40 8.84 10.68
CA GLY A 28 -15.38 9.87 10.56
C GLY A 28 -14.33 9.86 11.69
N LYS A 29 -14.58 9.09 12.76
CA LYS A 29 -13.67 8.96 13.93
C LYS A 29 -13.27 7.51 14.17
N HIS A 30 -14.20 6.61 14.12
CA HIS A 30 -14.00 5.17 14.29
C HIS A 30 -14.06 4.49 12.94
N PHE A 31 -13.15 3.55 12.71
CA PHE A 31 -13.03 2.82 11.46
C PHE A 31 -13.09 1.33 11.74
N SER A 32 -13.96 0.62 11.05
CA SER A 32 -14.15 -0.83 11.21
C SER A 32 -14.27 -1.51 9.87
N LEU A 33 -13.57 -2.63 9.70
CA LEU A 33 -13.69 -3.46 8.50
C LEU A 33 -15.09 -4.07 8.46
N CYS A 34 -15.85 -3.78 7.40
CA CYS A 34 -17.21 -4.31 7.21
C CYS A 34 -17.20 -5.58 6.35
N ALA A 35 -16.32 -5.62 5.32
CA ALA A 35 -16.22 -6.74 4.41
C ALA A 35 -14.82 -6.87 3.82
N PHE A 36 -14.45 -8.11 3.49
CA PHE A 36 -13.20 -8.46 2.83
C PHE A 36 -13.46 -9.53 1.79
N SER A 37 -12.81 -9.42 0.63
CA SER A 37 -12.84 -10.44 -0.42
C SER A 37 -11.45 -10.63 -1.04
N HIS A 38 -11.15 -11.88 -1.43
CA HIS A 38 -10.01 -12.23 -2.28
C HIS A 38 -10.29 -11.95 -3.77
N VAL A 39 -11.17 -11.01 -4.05
CA VAL A 39 -11.48 -10.52 -5.40
C VAL A 39 -10.96 -9.10 -5.52
N GLY A 40 -10.18 -8.84 -6.56
CA GLY A 40 -9.67 -7.51 -6.87
C GLY A 40 -10.02 -7.10 -8.30
N ALA A 41 -9.46 -5.98 -8.75
CA ALA A 41 -9.74 -5.39 -10.06
C ALA A 41 -9.43 -6.31 -11.26
N GLY A 42 -8.59 -7.33 -11.09
CA GLY A 42 -8.34 -8.34 -12.12
C GLY A 42 -9.57 -9.22 -12.49
N ASN A 43 -10.64 -9.19 -11.68
CA ASN A 43 -11.88 -9.90 -11.92
C ASN A 43 -13.08 -8.95 -11.71
N ASN A 44 -13.29 -8.08 -12.67
CA ASN A 44 -14.25 -6.96 -12.59
C ASN A 44 -15.70 -7.41 -12.27
N ALA A 45 -16.17 -8.50 -12.89
CA ALA A 45 -17.55 -8.97 -12.67
C ALA A 45 -17.80 -9.38 -11.19
N HIS A 46 -16.90 -10.16 -10.62
CA HIS A 46 -16.99 -10.55 -9.22
C HIS A 46 -16.71 -9.37 -8.26
N LEU A 47 -15.86 -8.42 -8.67
CA LEU A 47 -15.66 -7.19 -7.92
C LEU A 47 -16.95 -6.38 -7.83
N ALA A 48 -17.64 -6.18 -8.96
CA ALA A 48 -18.91 -5.46 -9.01
C ALA A 48 -19.98 -6.14 -8.14
N GLU A 49 -20.06 -7.46 -8.20
CA GLU A 49 -20.98 -8.26 -7.38
C GLU A 49 -20.69 -8.11 -5.88
N PHE A 50 -19.43 -8.31 -5.48
CA PHE A 50 -19.01 -8.15 -4.08
C PHE A 50 -19.31 -6.75 -3.54
N VAL A 51 -18.98 -5.71 -4.32
CA VAL A 51 -19.26 -4.31 -3.92
C VAL A 51 -20.76 -4.08 -3.81
N ARG A 52 -21.56 -4.53 -4.78
CA ARG A 52 -23.03 -4.40 -4.76
C ARG A 52 -23.64 -5.03 -3.51
N GLU A 53 -23.27 -6.29 -3.21
CA GLU A 53 -23.81 -7.02 -2.04
C GLU A 53 -23.38 -6.35 -0.73
N THR A 54 -22.13 -5.92 -0.64
CA THR A 54 -21.62 -5.24 0.55
C THR A 54 -22.31 -3.90 0.78
N LEU A 55 -22.49 -3.09 -0.25
CA LEU A 55 -23.18 -1.80 -0.14
C LEU A 55 -24.66 -1.99 0.16
N ALA A 56 -25.33 -2.98 -0.43
CA ALA A 56 -26.72 -3.28 -0.13
C ALA A 56 -26.95 -3.67 1.35
N ALA A 57 -25.97 -4.33 1.96
CA ALA A 57 -26.03 -4.74 3.36
C ALA A 57 -25.67 -3.63 4.37
N ASN A 58 -24.82 -2.65 3.97
CA ASN A 58 -24.20 -1.73 4.91
C ASN A 58 -24.49 -0.24 4.64
N ALA A 59 -24.89 0.14 3.43
CA ALA A 59 -25.12 1.54 3.06
C ALA A 59 -26.59 1.94 3.21
N SER A 60 -26.84 3.15 3.66
CA SER A 60 -28.16 3.77 3.81
C SER A 60 -28.24 5.09 3.06
N GLU A 61 -29.45 5.57 2.78
CA GLU A 61 -29.65 6.88 2.16
C GLU A 61 -29.00 7.99 3.01
N GLY A 62 -28.15 8.80 2.36
CA GLY A 62 -27.40 9.89 3.00
C GLY A 62 -25.96 9.52 3.36
N ASP A 63 -25.56 8.25 3.26
CA ASP A 63 -24.19 7.83 3.45
C ASP A 63 -23.31 8.22 2.25
N ILE A 64 -21.99 8.30 2.49
CA ILE A 64 -20.98 8.61 1.48
C ILE A 64 -20.20 7.35 1.15
N ILE A 65 -20.19 7.00 -0.14
CA ILE A 65 -19.38 5.91 -0.64
C ILE A 65 -18.11 6.49 -1.28
N LEU A 66 -16.95 6.10 -0.74
CA LEU A 66 -15.63 6.45 -1.23
C LEU A 66 -14.97 5.23 -1.85
N ALA A 67 -14.19 5.41 -2.90
CA ALA A 67 -13.44 4.32 -3.52
C ALA A 67 -12.04 4.79 -3.89
N SER A 68 -11.02 3.98 -3.58
CA SER A 68 -9.62 4.18 -3.96
C SER A 68 -8.98 2.87 -4.42
N GLY A 69 -7.78 2.95 -4.98
CA GLY A 69 -7.06 1.80 -5.47
C GLY A 69 -7.46 1.38 -6.88
N MET A 70 -7.13 0.15 -7.24
CA MET A 70 -7.32 -0.39 -8.59
C MET A 70 -8.77 -0.45 -9.07
N ILE A 71 -9.75 -0.31 -8.18
CA ILE A 71 -11.16 -0.16 -8.52
C ILE A 71 -11.41 1.06 -9.42
N GLY A 72 -10.57 2.09 -9.34
CA GLY A 72 -10.56 3.30 -10.17
C GLY A 72 -9.66 3.20 -11.42
N SER A 73 -9.26 2.01 -11.85
CA SER A 73 -8.45 1.76 -13.05
C SER A 73 -9.28 1.22 -14.21
N LYS A 74 -8.64 1.03 -15.37
CA LYS A 74 -9.24 0.33 -16.54
C LYS A 74 -9.74 -1.07 -16.22
N LEU A 75 -9.14 -1.73 -15.24
CA LEU A 75 -9.52 -3.07 -14.80
C LEU A 75 -10.63 -3.05 -13.75
N GLY A 76 -10.88 -1.89 -13.15
CA GLY A 76 -11.88 -1.70 -12.10
C GLY A 76 -13.26 -1.29 -12.60
N LEU A 77 -14.06 -0.71 -11.73
CA LEU A 77 -15.45 -0.32 -12.03
C LEU A 77 -15.54 0.95 -12.87
N CYS A 78 -14.59 1.88 -12.74
CA CYS A 78 -14.58 3.14 -13.46
C CYS A 78 -13.16 3.69 -13.59
N GLU A 79 -12.71 3.97 -14.81
CA GLU A 79 -11.37 4.54 -15.00
C GLU A 79 -11.34 6.01 -14.60
N ILE A 80 -10.48 6.34 -13.63
CA ILE A 80 -10.21 7.68 -13.16
C ILE A 80 -8.77 8.07 -13.53
N PRO A 81 -8.55 9.19 -14.23
CA PRO A 81 -7.20 9.66 -14.56
C PRO A 81 -6.35 9.93 -13.32
N HIS A 82 -5.05 9.67 -13.42
CA HIS A 82 -4.10 10.05 -12.37
C HIS A 82 -3.86 11.57 -12.36
N LEU A 83 -3.65 12.11 -11.17
CA LEU A 83 -3.14 13.47 -10.99
C LEU A 83 -1.62 13.49 -11.13
N PRO A 84 -1.04 14.54 -11.70
CA PRO A 84 0.41 14.71 -11.68
C PRO A 84 0.88 15.16 -10.28
N THR A 85 2.13 14.81 -9.92
CA THR A 85 2.81 15.43 -8.79
C THR A 85 3.16 16.91 -9.08
N PRO A 86 3.22 17.80 -8.05
CA PRO A 86 2.90 17.53 -6.65
C PRO A 86 1.39 17.46 -6.40
N ALA A 87 0.95 16.50 -5.56
CA ALA A 87 -0.46 16.31 -5.22
C ALA A 87 -0.64 16.14 -3.70
N GLY A 88 -1.45 17.01 -3.11
CA GLY A 88 -1.84 16.98 -1.72
C GLY A 88 -3.31 16.66 -1.51
N ILE A 89 -3.80 16.79 -0.29
CA ILE A 89 -5.20 16.57 0.06
C ILE A 89 -6.13 17.44 -0.79
N SER A 90 -5.75 18.71 -1.04
CA SER A 90 -6.55 19.62 -1.86
C SER A 90 -6.67 19.18 -3.31
N GLU A 91 -5.56 18.84 -3.95
CA GLU A 91 -5.52 18.37 -5.33
C GLU A 91 -6.27 17.04 -5.49
N LEU A 92 -6.09 16.10 -4.54
CA LEU A 92 -6.81 14.85 -4.51
C LEU A 92 -8.32 15.05 -4.34
N HIS A 93 -8.75 15.94 -3.42
CA HIS A 93 -10.16 16.29 -3.22
C HIS A 93 -10.77 16.87 -4.51
N ASP A 94 -10.13 17.84 -5.13
CA ASP A 94 -10.61 18.48 -6.35
C ASP A 94 -10.63 17.53 -7.54
N GLY A 95 -9.79 16.47 -7.48
CA GLY A 95 -9.72 15.39 -8.45
C GLY A 95 -10.77 14.28 -8.27
N ILE A 96 -11.52 14.25 -7.16
CA ILE A 96 -12.55 13.24 -6.92
C ILE A 96 -13.58 13.24 -8.04
N ARG A 97 -13.95 12.03 -8.52
CA ARG A 97 -15.01 11.84 -9.51
C ARG A 97 -16.21 11.16 -8.86
N LYS A 98 -17.32 11.89 -8.81
CA LYS A 98 -18.62 11.35 -8.38
C LYS A 98 -19.26 10.63 -9.57
N VAL A 99 -19.42 9.31 -9.47
CA VAL A 99 -19.94 8.46 -10.53
C VAL A 99 -21.17 7.69 -10.02
N PHE A 100 -22.19 7.61 -10.83
CA PHE A 100 -23.38 6.83 -10.55
C PHE A 100 -23.34 5.53 -11.37
N LEU A 101 -23.27 4.40 -10.66
CA LEU A 101 -23.23 3.04 -11.22
C LEU A 101 -24.44 2.27 -10.69
N PRO A 102 -25.61 2.40 -11.30
CA PRO A 102 -26.88 1.84 -10.75
C PRO A 102 -26.85 0.32 -10.62
N GLU A 103 -26.05 -0.36 -11.42
CA GLU A 103 -25.82 -1.81 -11.35
C GLU A 103 -25.03 -2.25 -10.11
N VAL A 104 -24.31 -1.30 -9.48
CA VAL A 104 -23.46 -1.55 -8.30
C VAL A 104 -24.07 -0.94 -7.04
N SER A 105 -24.59 0.29 -7.12
CA SER A 105 -25.07 1.03 -5.98
C SER A 105 -26.19 2.02 -6.35
N PRO A 106 -27.24 2.14 -5.51
CA PRO A 106 -28.24 3.21 -5.67
C PRO A 106 -27.67 4.59 -5.25
N LEU A 107 -26.53 4.63 -4.56
CA LEU A 107 -25.82 5.85 -4.21
C LEU A 107 -24.64 6.07 -5.14
N ALA A 108 -24.29 7.34 -5.38
CA ALA A 108 -23.10 7.65 -6.15
C ALA A 108 -21.84 7.29 -5.39
N ILE A 109 -20.83 6.78 -6.11
CA ILE A 109 -19.50 6.45 -5.59
C ILE A 109 -18.54 7.59 -5.92
N HIS A 110 -17.78 8.02 -4.91
CA HIS A 110 -16.77 9.07 -5.04
C HIS A 110 -15.39 8.41 -5.17
N PHE A 111 -14.89 8.37 -6.40
CA PHE A 111 -13.59 7.78 -6.71
C PHE A 111 -12.48 8.79 -6.47
N ILE A 112 -11.52 8.42 -5.64
CA ILE A 112 -10.30 9.19 -5.39
C ILE A 112 -9.30 8.84 -6.48
N PRO A 113 -8.68 9.84 -7.16
CA PRO A 113 -7.71 9.58 -8.22
C PRO A 113 -6.39 9.07 -7.66
N GLY A 114 -5.69 8.23 -8.43
CA GLY A 114 -4.29 7.91 -8.18
C GLY A 114 -3.37 9.09 -8.56
N VAL A 115 -2.07 8.93 -8.30
CA VAL A 115 -1.04 9.92 -8.59
C VAL A 115 0.00 9.35 -9.55
N LYS A 116 0.58 10.21 -10.39
CA LYS A 116 1.71 9.88 -11.27
C LYS A 116 2.81 10.93 -11.14
N ASN A 117 4.07 10.51 -11.26
CA ASN A 117 5.17 11.44 -11.38
C ASN A 117 5.02 12.25 -12.67
N ALA A 118 5.20 13.57 -12.58
CA ALA A 118 5.11 14.49 -13.71
C ALA A 118 6.42 14.50 -14.51
N SER A 119 6.74 13.39 -15.19
CA SER A 119 7.95 13.26 -16.01
C SER A 119 7.61 12.87 -17.43
N GLU A 120 8.39 13.39 -18.40
CA GLU A 120 8.33 12.97 -19.80
C GLU A 120 9.21 11.74 -20.09
N ARG A 121 10.10 11.37 -19.16
CA ARG A 121 10.99 10.22 -19.30
C ARG A 121 10.45 9.03 -18.55
N PHE A 122 10.32 7.88 -19.22
CA PHE A 122 9.78 6.67 -18.60
C PHE A 122 10.57 6.22 -17.36
N GLN A 123 11.92 6.45 -17.35
CA GLN A 123 12.78 6.10 -16.22
C GLN A 123 12.44 6.86 -14.92
N ASN A 124 11.82 8.04 -15.05
CA ASN A 124 11.43 8.90 -13.96
C ASN A 124 9.90 8.95 -13.80
N THR A 125 9.17 8.12 -14.55
CA THR A 125 7.70 8.08 -14.50
C THR A 125 7.27 6.86 -13.71
N ASP A 126 6.47 7.09 -12.70
CA ASP A 126 5.85 6.05 -11.92
C ASP A 126 4.38 6.37 -11.67
N VAL A 127 3.59 5.36 -11.31
CA VAL A 127 2.18 5.49 -11.03
C VAL A 127 1.81 4.77 -9.76
N MET A 128 0.91 5.35 -8.98
CA MET A 128 0.31 4.70 -7.82
C MET A 128 -1.19 4.94 -7.76
N ARG A 129 -1.91 4.01 -7.15
CA ARG A 129 -3.35 4.12 -7.00
C ARG A 129 -3.81 3.33 -5.78
N GLY A 130 -4.19 4.09 -4.73
CA GLY A 130 -4.58 3.60 -3.41
C GLY A 130 -3.59 4.04 -2.33
N GLU A 131 -2.30 4.04 -2.63
CA GLU A 131 -1.26 4.40 -1.67
C GLU A 131 -1.29 5.89 -1.29
N GLU A 132 -1.82 6.77 -2.14
CA GLU A 132 -2.09 8.18 -1.81
C GLU A 132 -3.08 8.31 -0.64
N THR A 133 -4.11 7.47 -0.61
CA THR A 133 -5.05 7.46 0.52
C THR A 133 -4.43 6.87 1.76
N GLU A 134 -3.66 5.81 1.63
CA GLU A 134 -2.96 5.18 2.75
C GLU A 134 -1.99 6.17 3.40
N LEU A 135 -1.17 6.88 2.61
CA LEU A 135 -0.23 7.89 3.10
C LEU A 135 -0.93 8.92 4.00
N TYR A 136 -2.01 9.54 3.51
CA TYR A 136 -2.71 10.59 4.27
C TYR A 136 -3.50 10.05 5.47
N GLY A 137 -3.68 8.75 5.58
CA GLY A 137 -4.31 8.11 6.72
C GLY A 137 -3.37 7.68 7.85
N LEU A 138 -2.06 7.59 7.59
CA LEU A 138 -1.07 7.12 8.57
C LEU A 138 -0.82 8.10 9.72
N CYS A 139 -0.90 9.40 9.45
CA CYS A 139 -0.65 10.46 10.43
C CYS A 139 -1.87 11.38 10.54
N ASP A 140 -1.99 12.12 11.65
CA ASP A 140 -3.09 13.07 11.82
C ASP A 140 -3.01 14.24 10.84
N SER A 141 -1.81 14.70 10.53
CA SER A 141 -1.51 15.66 9.47
C SER A 141 -0.47 15.11 8.51
N ALA A 142 -0.47 15.57 7.27
CA ALA A 142 0.58 15.25 6.31
C ALA A 142 1.92 15.80 6.81
N GLU A 143 2.92 14.90 6.92
CA GLU A 143 4.26 15.29 7.35
C GLU A 143 5.03 15.93 6.20
N ALA A 144 5.63 17.08 6.47
CA ALA A 144 6.46 17.82 5.52
C ALA A 144 7.87 17.21 5.44
N ASP A 145 8.48 17.25 4.25
CA ASP A 145 9.84 16.77 3.97
C ASP A 145 10.08 15.33 4.47
N ALA A 146 9.06 14.48 4.38
CA ALA A 146 9.09 13.10 4.86
C ALA A 146 9.21 12.10 3.72
N LEU A 147 9.67 10.90 4.07
CA LEU A 147 9.63 9.73 3.22
C LEU A 147 8.70 8.70 3.86
N TYR A 148 7.67 8.32 3.13
CA TYR A 148 6.75 7.25 3.50
C TYR A 148 7.15 5.97 2.77
N LEU A 149 7.16 4.85 3.48
CA LEU A 149 7.30 3.53 2.90
C LEU A 149 6.03 2.73 3.16
N LEU A 150 5.45 2.22 2.09
CA LEU A 150 4.22 1.43 2.11
C LEU A 150 4.50 0.05 1.52
N PRO A 151 5.05 -0.87 2.33
CA PRO A 151 5.30 -2.24 1.90
C PRO A 151 4.02 -2.98 1.53
N GLY A 152 4.04 -3.65 0.40
CA GLY A 152 2.91 -4.38 -0.14
C GLY A 152 3.32 -5.37 -1.22
N THR A 153 2.39 -5.73 -2.09
CA THR A 153 2.71 -6.49 -3.32
C THR A 153 3.72 -5.71 -4.16
N HIS A 154 3.46 -4.41 -4.31
CA HIS A 154 4.36 -3.42 -4.90
C HIS A 154 4.65 -2.37 -3.83
N THR A 155 5.83 -2.38 -3.27
CA THR A 155 6.24 -1.41 -2.25
C THR A 155 6.35 -0.02 -2.86
N LYS A 156 5.81 0.99 -2.18
CA LYS A 156 5.93 2.40 -2.57
C LYS A 156 6.82 3.16 -1.60
N SER A 157 7.83 3.83 -2.12
CA SER A 157 8.60 4.85 -1.43
C SER A 157 8.14 6.22 -1.91
N ILE A 158 7.52 7.02 -1.04
CA ILE A 158 6.83 8.25 -1.39
C ILE A 158 7.44 9.43 -0.62
N ARG A 159 7.83 10.49 -1.34
CA ARG A 159 8.33 11.72 -0.76
C ARG A 159 7.25 12.78 -0.68
N THR A 160 7.23 13.53 0.40
CA THR A 160 6.43 14.75 0.54
C THR A 160 7.31 15.99 0.48
N ASP A 161 6.74 17.09 -0.04
CA ASP A 161 7.37 18.39 -0.04
C ASP A 161 7.20 19.13 1.31
N GLU A 162 7.66 20.38 1.37
CA GLU A 162 7.54 21.25 2.55
C GLU A 162 6.08 21.58 2.94
N HIS A 163 5.12 21.25 2.09
CA HIS A 163 3.68 21.41 2.34
C HIS A 163 2.96 20.09 2.61
N GLY A 164 3.70 18.97 2.72
CA GLY A 164 3.13 17.65 2.93
C GLY A 164 2.43 17.07 1.70
N ARG A 165 2.67 17.60 0.48
CA ARG A 165 2.14 17.08 -0.77
C ARG A 165 3.08 15.99 -1.31
N ILE A 166 2.52 14.97 -1.92
CA ILE A 166 3.28 13.95 -2.65
C ILE A 166 4.04 14.64 -3.79
N SER A 167 5.37 14.69 -3.69
CA SER A 167 6.24 15.36 -4.65
C SER A 167 6.92 14.39 -5.61
N ASP A 168 7.26 13.18 -5.14
CA ASP A 168 7.90 12.12 -5.91
C ASP A 168 7.65 10.77 -5.28
N PHE A 169 7.79 9.69 -6.05
CA PHE A 169 7.71 8.32 -5.55
C PHE A 169 8.31 7.33 -6.52
N CYS A 170 8.67 6.16 -6.01
CA CYS A 170 9.08 5.01 -6.80
C CYS A 170 8.45 3.72 -6.28
N THR A 171 8.35 2.74 -7.17
CA THR A 171 7.72 1.45 -6.92
C THR A 171 8.75 0.33 -7.01
N TYR A 172 8.73 -0.58 -6.03
CA TYR A 172 9.52 -1.81 -6.01
C TYR A 172 8.60 -3.03 -6.09
N LEU A 173 9.07 -4.09 -6.71
CA LEU A 173 8.34 -5.36 -6.84
C LEU A 173 8.58 -6.32 -5.66
N SER A 174 9.06 -5.85 -4.52
CA SER A 174 9.61 -6.70 -3.45
C SER A 174 8.62 -7.76 -2.96
N GLY A 175 7.36 -7.39 -2.68
CA GLY A 175 6.34 -8.34 -2.25
C GLY A 175 5.89 -9.31 -3.36
N GLU A 176 5.82 -8.85 -4.60
CA GLU A 176 5.50 -9.73 -5.74
C GLU A 176 6.66 -10.66 -6.06
N LEU A 177 7.90 -10.15 -6.01
CA LEU A 177 9.11 -10.94 -6.30
C LEU A 177 9.26 -12.10 -5.32
N ILE A 178 9.15 -11.86 -4.01
CA ILE A 178 9.24 -12.96 -3.03
C ILE A 178 8.10 -13.98 -3.23
N SER A 179 6.89 -13.52 -3.58
CA SER A 179 5.77 -14.39 -3.92
C SER A 179 6.03 -15.21 -5.20
N ALA A 180 6.61 -14.60 -6.23
CA ALA A 180 6.96 -15.28 -7.47
C ALA A 180 8.09 -16.30 -7.27
N LEU A 181 9.08 -16.00 -6.43
CA LEU A 181 10.12 -16.96 -6.05
C LEU A 181 9.52 -18.21 -5.42
N HIS A 182 8.54 -18.07 -4.54
CA HIS A 182 7.83 -19.19 -3.93
C HIS A 182 6.98 -19.98 -4.95
N LYS A 183 6.14 -19.29 -5.73
CA LYS A 183 5.13 -19.91 -6.58
C LYS A 183 5.67 -20.48 -7.89
N SER A 184 6.73 -19.85 -8.44
CA SER A 184 7.12 -20.05 -9.85
C SER A 184 8.58 -20.46 -10.06
N THR A 185 9.32 -20.73 -8.97
CA THR A 185 10.73 -21.14 -9.08
C THR A 185 11.03 -22.38 -8.25
N ILE A 186 12.24 -22.96 -8.45
CA ILE A 186 12.73 -24.09 -7.65
C ILE A 186 12.89 -23.77 -6.16
N LEU A 187 12.90 -22.47 -5.82
CA LEU A 187 13.04 -22.01 -4.43
C LEU A 187 11.77 -22.25 -3.62
N GLY A 188 10.61 -22.38 -4.27
CA GLY A 188 9.33 -22.60 -3.58
C GLY A 188 9.28 -23.84 -2.70
N ASN A 189 10.10 -24.86 -2.99
CA ASN A 189 10.23 -26.03 -2.14
C ASN A 189 11.16 -25.85 -0.94
N SER A 190 11.83 -24.71 -0.84
CA SER A 190 12.86 -24.45 0.18
C SER A 190 12.38 -23.55 1.32
N PHE A 191 11.24 -22.86 1.15
CA PHE A 191 10.70 -21.98 2.17
C PHE A 191 9.18 -21.84 2.13
N GLU A 192 8.62 -21.45 3.26
CA GLU A 192 7.24 -20.95 3.42
C GLU A 192 7.30 -19.51 3.92
N PHE A 193 6.16 -18.80 3.92
CA PHE A 193 6.06 -17.44 4.45
C PHE A 193 5.94 -17.42 5.97
N TYR A 194 6.58 -16.46 6.61
CA TYR A 194 6.56 -16.27 8.06
C TYR A 194 6.26 -14.81 8.39
N GLU A 195 5.54 -14.59 9.49
CA GLU A 195 5.28 -13.24 10.01
C GLU A 195 6.55 -12.57 10.58
N GLU A 196 7.47 -13.40 11.10
CA GLU A 196 8.73 -12.94 11.68
C GLU A 196 9.92 -13.52 10.93
N THR A 197 10.95 -12.73 10.77
CA THR A 197 12.21 -13.16 10.15
C THR A 197 13.25 -13.59 11.18
N ASP A 198 14.24 -14.36 10.75
CA ASP A 198 15.49 -14.60 11.43
C ASP A 198 16.45 -13.45 11.07
N PRO A 199 16.84 -12.58 12.02
CA PRO A 199 17.63 -11.39 11.71
C PRO A 199 19.01 -11.66 11.12
N ASP A 200 19.64 -12.77 11.52
CA ASP A 200 20.98 -13.11 11.03
C ASP A 200 20.92 -13.56 9.58
N PHE A 201 19.93 -14.38 9.21
CA PHE A 201 19.74 -14.79 7.82
C PHE A 201 19.23 -13.66 6.94
N LEU A 202 18.38 -12.76 7.45
CA LEU A 202 17.97 -11.55 6.75
C LEU A 202 19.19 -10.70 6.35
N CYS A 203 20.12 -10.50 7.28
CA CYS A 203 21.36 -9.77 7.02
C CYS A 203 22.25 -10.49 6.01
N GLN A 204 22.43 -11.81 6.14
CA GLN A 204 23.25 -12.58 5.21
C GLN A 204 22.74 -12.46 3.77
N GLY A 205 21.40 -12.46 3.57
CA GLY A 205 20.78 -12.25 2.27
C GLY A 205 21.07 -10.86 1.70
N TYR A 206 20.87 -9.83 2.51
CA TYR A 206 21.18 -8.45 2.18
C TYR A 206 22.65 -8.26 1.79
N GLU A 207 23.58 -8.72 2.63
CA GLU A 207 25.03 -8.59 2.42
C GLU A 207 25.52 -9.37 1.20
N LEU A 208 24.98 -10.56 0.94
CA LEU A 208 25.37 -11.32 -0.23
C LEU A 208 24.85 -10.68 -1.52
N CYS A 209 23.66 -10.07 -1.49
CA CYS A 209 23.15 -9.31 -2.63
C CYS A 209 24.08 -8.14 -2.97
N GLU A 210 24.58 -7.39 -1.98
CA GLU A 210 25.55 -6.31 -2.15
C GLU A 210 26.83 -6.79 -2.85
N ASN A 211 27.34 -7.95 -2.44
CA ASN A 211 28.64 -8.46 -2.92
C ASN A 211 28.56 -9.23 -4.24
N ALA A 212 27.45 -9.87 -4.56
CA ALA A 212 27.35 -10.81 -5.66
C ALA A 212 26.20 -10.53 -6.64
N GLY A 213 25.33 -9.58 -6.32
CA GLY A 213 24.13 -9.26 -7.08
C GLY A 213 22.97 -10.23 -6.83
N ILE A 214 21.76 -9.73 -7.14
CA ILE A 214 20.50 -10.40 -6.82
C ILE A 214 20.38 -11.83 -7.36
N ASN A 215 20.72 -12.08 -8.62
CA ASN A 215 20.60 -13.40 -9.24
C ASN A 215 21.39 -14.48 -8.50
N ARG A 216 22.62 -14.16 -8.11
CA ARG A 216 23.49 -15.07 -7.38
C ARG A 216 23.03 -15.24 -5.92
N ALA A 217 22.62 -14.15 -5.28
CA ALA A 217 22.11 -14.19 -3.92
C ALA A 217 20.86 -15.07 -3.83
N LEU A 218 19.88 -14.91 -4.70
CA LEU A 218 18.65 -15.71 -4.70
C LEU A 218 18.92 -17.22 -4.84
N PHE A 219 19.84 -17.64 -5.73
CA PHE A 219 20.16 -19.06 -5.88
C PHE A 219 20.79 -19.67 -4.62
N LYS A 220 21.44 -18.88 -3.78
CA LYS A 220 22.01 -19.35 -2.51
C LYS A 220 20.96 -19.75 -1.48
N GLY A 221 19.71 -19.26 -1.59
CA GLY A 221 18.60 -19.79 -0.81
C GLY A 221 18.40 -21.30 -1.01
N ARG A 222 18.54 -21.81 -2.25
CA ARG A 222 18.52 -23.25 -2.53
C ARG A 222 19.69 -23.99 -1.89
N VAL A 223 20.87 -23.37 -1.88
CA VAL A 223 22.07 -23.97 -1.27
C VAL A 223 21.93 -24.08 0.24
N LEU A 224 21.35 -23.06 0.89
CA LEU A 224 21.07 -23.08 2.34
C LEU A 224 20.19 -24.27 2.72
N ASP A 225 19.14 -24.53 1.96
CA ASP A 225 18.26 -25.68 2.16
C ASP A 225 19.02 -27.01 1.90
N THR A 226 19.53 -27.21 0.68
CA THR A 226 19.98 -28.52 0.21
C THR A 226 21.36 -28.94 0.72
N ALA A 227 22.26 -27.99 0.96
CA ALA A 227 23.65 -28.31 1.35
C ALA A 227 23.92 -28.00 2.84
N PHE A 228 23.18 -27.08 3.44
CA PHE A 228 23.40 -26.68 4.84
C PHE A 228 22.25 -27.11 5.76
N GLY A 229 21.11 -27.61 5.21
CA GLY A 229 19.98 -28.06 6.02
C GLY A 229 19.31 -26.95 6.85
N CYS A 230 19.37 -25.71 6.37
CA CYS A 230 18.73 -24.59 7.04
C CYS A 230 17.20 -24.75 7.05
N SER A 231 16.57 -24.25 8.10
CA SER A 231 15.11 -24.27 8.21
C SER A 231 14.43 -23.38 7.17
N SER A 232 13.18 -23.69 6.84
CA SER A 232 12.35 -22.89 5.93
C SER A 232 12.30 -21.41 6.33
N LYS A 233 12.21 -21.08 7.65
CA LYS A 233 12.24 -19.72 8.16
C LYS A 233 13.57 -19.00 7.87
N GLN A 234 14.69 -19.70 8.01
CA GLN A 234 16.01 -19.17 7.72
C GLN A 234 16.18 -18.88 6.23
N VAL A 235 15.74 -19.81 5.37
CA VAL A 235 15.77 -19.63 3.92
C VAL A 235 14.87 -18.46 3.49
N TYR A 236 13.65 -18.38 4.02
CA TYR A 236 12.75 -17.23 3.79
C TYR A 236 13.39 -15.90 4.15
N SER A 237 13.94 -15.82 5.37
CA SER A 237 14.56 -14.60 5.87
C SER A 237 15.74 -14.16 5.01
N TYR A 238 16.59 -15.11 4.61
CA TYR A 238 17.70 -14.88 3.70
C TYR A 238 17.23 -14.35 2.33
N LEU A 239 16.25 -15.00 1.72
CA LEU A 239 15.72 -14.58 0.42
C LEU A 239 15.07 -13.20 0.51
N LEU A 240 14.34 -12.92 1.58
CA LEU A 240 13.74 -11.60 1.80
C LEU A 240 14.81 -10.53 1.94
N GLY A 241 15.89 -10.77 2.71
CA GLY A 241 17.00 -9.83 2.80
C GLY A 241 17.66 -9.51 1.47
N ALA A 242 17.82 -10.51 0.60
CA ALA A 242 18.35 -10.32 -0.75
C ALA A 242 17.38 -9.50 -1.64
N VAL A 243 16.07 -9.74 -1.52
CA VAL A 243 15.05 -9.02 -2.30
C VAL A 243 14.95 -7.55 -1.89
N LEU A 244 15.06 -7.25 -0.60
CA LEU A 244 14.94 -5.90 -0.06
C LEU A 244 16.20 -5.04 -0.25
N HIS A 245 17.30 -5.62 -0.74
CA HIS A 245 18.61 -4.96 -0.80
C HIS A 245 18.59 -3.59 -1.49
N ASP A 246 18.14 -3.54 -2.76
CA ASP A 246 18.20 -2.31 -3.56
C ASP A 246 17.24 -1.25 -3.00
N GLU A 247 16.07 -1.67 -2.54
CA GLU A 247 15.08 -0.81 -1.91
C GLU A 247 15.62 -0.13 -0.65
N ILE A 248 16.28 -0.87 0.24
CA ILE A 248 16.88 -0.34 1.46
C ILE A 248 18.01 0.65 1.15
N LYS A 249 18.81 0.41 0.11
CA LYS A 249 19.87 1.34 -0.33
C LYS A 249 19.28 2.64 -0.86
N ASP A 250 18.24 2.57 -1.67
CA ASP A 250 17.57 3.75 -2.21
C ASP A 250 16.91 4.57 -1.09
N LEU A 251 16.26 3.91 -0.13
CA LEU A 251 15.70 4.57 1.05
C LEU A 251 16.78 5.29 1.86
N ALA A 252 17.92 4.66 2.09
CA ALA A 252 19.03 5.27 2.82
C ALA A 252 19.63 6.46 2.06
N ALA A 253 19.76 6.37 0.74
CA ALA A 253 20.25 7.44 -0.12
C ALA A 253 19.28 8.63 -0.21
N ALA A 254 18.02 8.43 0.14
CA ALA A 254 16.97 9.42 0.05
C ALA A 254 17.21 10.66 0.92
N GLY A 255 17.88 10.53 2.09
CA GLY A 255 18.23 11.63 2.96
C GLY A 255 17.04 12.42 3.52
N ALA A 256 15.89 11.76 3.75
CA ALA A 256 14.70 12.40 4.29
C ALA A 256 14.88 12.80 5.76
N LYS A 257 14.17 13.84 6.21
CA LYS A 257 14.20 14.28 7.62
C LYS A 257 13.42 13.32 8.52
N LYS A 258 12.38 12.69 7.99
CA LYS A 258 11.51 11.73 8.68
C LYS A 258 11.26 10.53 7.78
N TYR A 259 11.22 9.35 8.38
CA TYR A 259 10.84 8.11 7.74
C TYR A 259 9.59 7.57 8.44
N ILE A 260 8.53 7.30 7.67
CA ILE A 260 7.24 6.85 8.18
C ILE A 260 6.86 5.58 7.43
N PHE A 261 6.72 4.48 8.16
CA PHE A 261 6.46 3.18 7.58
C PHE A 261 5.06 2.68 7.91
N GLY A 262 4.25 2.51 6.87
CA GLY A 262 2.93 1.88 6.90
C GLY A 262 2.95 0.46 6.31
N GLY A 263 1.90 0.11 5.60
CA GLY A 263 1.81 -1.13 4.84
C GLY A 263 1.81 -2.41 5.68
N LYS A 264 2.21 -3.51 5.05
CA LYS A 264 2.19 -4.85 5.66
C LYS A 264 3.32 -5.05 6.66
N LYS A 265 2.98 -5.48 7.87
CA LYS A 265 3.92 -5.70 8.97
C LYS A 265 5.04 -6.68 8.60
N GLU A 266 4.73 -7.76 7.89
CA GLU A 266 5.69 -8.83 7.53
C GLU A 266 6.82 -8.34 6.62
N LEU A 267 6.62 -7.23 5.88
CA LEU A 267 7.65 -6.57 5.08
C LEU A 267 8.23 -5.35 5.82
N ARG A 268 7.39 -4.57 6.46
CA ARG A 268 7.76 -3.34 7.18
C ARG A 268 8.82 -3.57 8.27
N GLU A 269 8.67 -4.61 9.08
CA GLU A 269 9.61 -4.87 10.19
C GLU A 269 11.01 -5.29 9.68
N PRO A 270 11.16 -6.19 8.69
CA PRO A 270 12.46 -6.46 8.06
C PRO A 270 13.11 -5.24 7.42
N GLU A 271 12.34 -4.41 6.70
CA GLU A 271 12.86 -3.18 6.07
C GLU A 271 13.36 -2.19 7.13
N LYS A 272 12.57 -1.94 8.16
CA LYS A 272 12.96 -1.10 9.29
C LYS A 272 14.23 -1.62 9.97
N TYR A 273 14.31 -2.92 10.22
CA TYR A 273 15.47 -3.54 10.86
C TYR A 273 16.74 -3.35 10.03
N LEU A 274 16.69 -3.60 8.71
CA LEU A 274 17.83 -3.43 7.80
C LEU A 274 18.26 -1.96 7.73
N LEU A 275 17.31 -1.03 7.61
CA LEU A 275 17.60 0.40 7.54
C LEU A 275 18.28 0.92 8.82
N GLU A 276 17.80 0.50 9.98
CA GLU A 276 18.41 0.87 11.26
C GLU A 276 19.80 0.24 11.42
N LYS A 277 19.94 -1.05 11.10
CA LYS A 277 21.19 -1.79 11.27
C LYS A 277 22.33 -1.24 10.41
N TYR A 278 22.08 -1.00 9.11
CA TYR A 278 23.14 -0.64 8.17
C TYR A 278 23.33 0.87 8.02
N PHE A 279 22.29 1.67 8.22
CA PHE A 279 22.33 3.11 7.95
C PHE A 279 22.04 3.99 9.16
N ARG A 280 21.67 3.41 10.31
CA ARG A 280 21.32 4.14 11.55
C ARG A 280 20.11 5.06 11.38
N ILE A 281 19.26 4.77 10.42
CA ILE A 281 18.03 5.50 10.14
C ILE A 281 16.89 4.85 10.91
N GLN A 282 16.21 5.65 11.75
CA GLN A 282 15.02 5.21 12.49
C GLN A 282 13.76 5.63 11.75
N ALA A 283 12.82 4.69 11.62
CA ALA A 283 11.52 4.94 11.04
C ALA A 283 10.43 4.94 12.11
N PHE A 284 9.54 5.90 12.04
CA PHE A 284 8.31 5.91 12.81
C PHE A 284 7.29 4.94 12.17
N CYS A 285 6.75 4.05 12.97
CA CYS A 285 5.64 3.19 12.57
C CYS A 285 4.40 3.57 13.37
N PRO A 286 3.32 4.02 12.72
CA PRO A 286 2.05 4.23 13.42
C PRO A 286 1.53 2.94 14.06
N PRO A 287 0.62 3.03 15.06
CA PRO A 287 -0.02 1.85 15.64
C PRO A 287 -0.65 0.96 14.56
N GLU A 288 -0.66 -0.35 14.76
CA GLU A 288 -1.15 -1.33 13.77
C GLU A 288 -2.61 -1.06 13.37
N GLU A 289 -3.46 -0.64 14.31
CA GLU A 289 -4.84 -0.23 14.02
C GLU A 289 -4.89 0.94 13.02
N THR A 290 -3.96 1.90 13.14
CA THR A 290 -3.84 3.01 12.19
C THR A 290 -3.39 2.51 10.83
N CYS A 291 -2.38 1.65 10.76
CA CYS A 291 -1.89 1.08 9.50
C CYS A 291 -2.97 0.28 8.77
N THR A 292 -3.73 -0.56 9.49
CA THR A 292 -4.79 -1.39 8.89
C THR A 292 -5.98 -0.59 8.36
N THR A 293 -6.23 0.60 8.92
CA THR A 293 -7.33 1.49 8.51
C THR A 293 -6.87 2.72 7.72
N ALA A 294 -5.58 2.82 7.42
CA ALA A 294 -4.98 4.02 6.83
C ALA A 294 -5.64 4.46 5.53
N ALA A 295 -5.91 3.53 4.59
CA ALA A 295 -6.59 3.86 3.34
C ALA A 295 -7.96 4.52 3.57
N ALA A 296 -8.77 3.98 4.49
CA ALA A 296 -10.08 4.54 4.80
C ALA A 296 -9.99 5.89 5.54
N ARG A 297 -9.02 6.02 6.47
CA ARG A 297 -8.76 7.29 7.19
C ARG A 297 -8.37 8.39 6.21
N GLY A 298 -7.45 8.09 5.29
CA GLY A 298 -6.99 9.02 4.28
C GLY A 298 -8.10 9.37 3.27
N ALA A 299 -8.90 8.40 2.85
CA ALA A 299 -10.03 8.64 1.96
C ALA A 299 -11.04 9.63 2.57
N VAL A 300 -11.37 9.48 3.85
CA VAL A 300 -12.26 10.43 4.56
C VAL A 300 -11.61 11.80 4.68
N LYS A 301 -10.31 11.88 5.04
CA LYS A 301 -9.58 13.17 5.12
C LYS A 301 -9.56 13.90 3.77
N ILE A 302 -9.28 13.18 2.69
CA ILE A 302 -9.27 13.74 1.33
C ILE A 302 -10.67 14.22 0.97
N PHE A 303 -11.70 13.43 1.22
CA PHE A 303 -13.08 13.80 0.91
C PHE A 303 -13.58 15.01 1.70
N GLU A 304 -13.27 15.10 2.99
CA GLU A 304 -13.65 16.23 3.86
C GLU A 304 -12.71 17.44 3.70
N LYS A 305 -11.63 17.31 2.93
CA LYS A 305 -10.59 18.35 2.75
C LYS A 305 -9.98 18.81 4.09
N ASN A 306 -9.83 17.86 5.02
CA ASN A 306 -9.21 18.11 6.33
C ASN A 306 -7.69 18.08 6.18
N ILE A 307 -7.08 19.27 6.21
CA ILE A 307 -5.64 19.53 6.04
C ILE A 307 -4.96 19.49 7.41
#